data_cb69d25dd0520746a92b08839a86ad6e
#
_entry.id   cb69d25dd0520746a92b08839a86ad6e
#
_cell.length_a   1.000
_cell.length_b   1.000
_cell.length_c   1.000
_cell.angle_alpha   90.00
_cell.angle_beta   90.00
_cell.angle_gamma   90.00
#
_symmetry.space_group_name_H-M   'P 1'
#
loop_
_entity.id
_entity.type
_entity.pdbx_description
1 polymer ?
#
loop_
_entity_poly.entity_id
_entity_poly.type
_entity_poly.pdbx_seq_one_letter_code
_entity_poly.pdbx_strand_id
1 'polypeptide(L)'
;MKQNKILDFLLKIVKGGFIGVAAVIPGFSGGTIACIVGIYDELIEAISGIRKHFKESVLTLLPYLIGAAIFAAIFITPITWGVDKHPFITVSLFTGLMLGGLPSFCNTIKGKASKTNILALLLGAIAVVAIIIPSLSSGGAYNESLMTPSWYTYLILFLIGILGSCALVVPGISGSMILLILGFYNPIMDTIKGFLHSIGISIGDFSTAFNPSILENDYYLFQSFGLLACFGIGIIVGFFVISKIMKYLLTNHKIITYFAILGFILASIIGIYANPTYYESLNHIDIILAIIFLVVGCVGSYFLTKLADNKSKEGIE
;
A
#
# COMPACT_ATOMS: atom_id res chain seq x y z
N MET A 1 24.32 -9.07 26.15
CA MET A 1 23.74 -7.73 26.40
C MET A 1 22.21 -7.86 26.33
N LYS A 2 21.47 -7.46 27.35
CA LYS A 2 19.99 -7.43 27.28
C LYS A 2 19.59 -6.40 26.24
N GLN A 3 19.22 -6.85 25.06
CA GLN A 3 18.59 -6.01 24.06
C GLN A 3 17.46 -5.23 24.74
N ASN A 4 17.49 -3.91 24.61
CA ASN A 4 16.51 -3.08 25.31
C ASN A 4 15.16 -3.30 24.63
N LYS A 5 14.35 -4.24 25.15
CA LYS A 5 13.05 -4.65 24.59
C LYS A 5 12.13 -3.46 24.28
N ILE A 6 12.28 -2.39 25.08
CA ILE A 6 11.53 -1.15 24.88
C ILE A 6 11.98 -0.46 23.59
N LEU A 7 13.28 -0.40 23.35
CA LEU A 7 13.83 0.24 22.15
C LEU A 7 13.45 -0.51 20.87
N ASP A 8 13.47 -1.86 20.90
CA ASP A 8 13.01 -2.68 19.77
C ASP A 8 11.52 -2.46 19.49
N PHE A 9 10.70 -2.44 20.54
CA PHE A 9 9.27 -2.15 20.43
C PHE A 9 9.01 -0.76 19.82
N LEU A 10 9.72 0.28 20.27
CA LEU A 10 9.59 1.64 19.73
C LEU A 10 10.05 1.73 18.27
N LEU A 11 11.12 1.05 17.90
CA LEU A 11 11.59 0.97 16.52
C LEU A 11 10.55 0.29 15.60
N LYS A 12 9.90 -0.76 16.07
CA LYS A 12 8.80 -1.41 15.35
C LYS A 12 7.61 -0.47 15.15
N ILE A 13 7.26 0.33 16.16
CA ILE A 13 6.24 1.37 16.02
C ILE A 13 6.63 2.40 14.95
N VAL A 14 7.85 2.91 14.98
CA VAL A 14 8.31 3.89 13.97
C VAL A 14 8.31 3.29 12.58
N LYS A 15 8.81 2.07 12.40
CA LYS A 15 8.80 1.37 11.10
C LYS A 15 7.37 1.11 10.60
N GLY A 16 6.47 0.70 11.49
CA GLY A 16 5.03 0.59 11.19
C GLY A 16 4.41 1.93 10.80
N GLY A 17 4.83 3.00 11.47
CA GLY A 17 4.40 4.36 11.16
C GLY A 17 4.66 4.75 9.69
N PHE A 18 5.81 4.40 9.13
CA PHE A 18 6.09 4.63 7.70
C PHE A 18 5.12 3.87 6.78
N ILE A 19 4.71 2.65 7.15
CA ILE A 19 3.69 1.91 6.41
C ILE A 19 2.35 2.64 6.47
N GLY A 20 1.98 3.16 7.66
CA GLY A 20 0.75 3.93 7.85
C GLY A 20 0.72 5.21 7.03
N VAL A 21 1.83 5.94 7.00
CA VAL A 21 1.99 7.14 6.15
C VAL A 21 1.82 6.79 4.68
N ALA A 22 2.47 5.72 4.21
CA ALA A 22 2.35 5.26 2.82
C ALA A 22 0.92 4.85 2.44
N ALA A 23 0.17 4.27 3.38
CA ALA A 23 -1.21 3.84 3.15
C ALA A 23 -2.18 5.02 2.91
N VAL A 24 -1.84 6.23 3.40
CA VAL A 24 -2.64 7.45 3.18
C VAL A 24 -2.46 8.00 1.76
N ILE A 25 -1.35 7.70 1.10
CA ILE A 25 -1.00 8.30 -0.18
C ILE A 25 -1.54 7.44 -1.33
N PRO A 26 -2.39 7.99 -2.20
CA PRO A 26 -2.87 7.28 -3.36
C PRO A 26 -1.70 6.83 -4.27
N GLY A 27 -1.74 5.58 -4.70
CA GLY A 27 -0.69 5.01 -5.57
C GLY A 27 0.54 4.44 -4.85
N PHE A 28 0.70 4.68 -3.53
CA PHE A 28 1.78 4.08 -2.76
C PHE A 28 1.37 2.73 -2.14
N SER A 29 2.33 1.82 -2.03
CA SER A 29 2.12 0.50 -1.45
C SER A 29 2.84 0.39 -0.09
N GLY A 30 2.08 0.04 0.96
CA GLY A 30 2.65 -0.25 2.28
C GLY A 30 3.67 -1.39 2.23
N GLY A 31 3.47 -2.37 1.35
CA GLY A 31 4.43 -3.45 1.12
C GLY A 31 5.77 -2.96 0.58
N THR A 32 5.77 -1.96 -0.31
CA THR A 32 7.00 -1.30 -0.79
C THR A 32 7.77 -0.68 0.36
N ILE A 33 7.09 0.08 1.21
CA ILE A 33 7.72 0.71 2.37
C ILE A 33 8.24 -0.35 3.36
N ALA A 34 7.49 -1.43 3.59
CA ALA A 34 7.95 -2.54 4.43
C ALA A 34 9.26 -3.17 3.92
N CYS A 35 9.40 -3.32 2.59
CA CYS A 35 10.65 -3.77 1.97
C CYS A 35 11.80 -2.78 2.21
N ILE A 36 11.53 -1.49 2.03
CA ILE A 36 12.51 -0.41 2.15
C ILE A 36 13.02 -0.29 3.59
N VAL A 37 12.12 -0.35 4.59
CA VAL A 37 12.51 -0.28 6.00
C VAL A 37 12.96 -1.63 6.59
N GLY A 38 13.06 -2.68 5.75
CA GLY A 38 13.64 -3.96 6.08
C GLY A 38 12.82 -4.83 7.04
N ILE A 39 11.49 -4.73 7.01
CA ILE A 39 10.58 -5.53 7.86
C ILE A 39 9.67 -6.45 7.07
N TYR A 40 9.78 -6.46 5.75
CA TYR A 40 8.87 -7.19 4.87
C TYR A 40 8.84 -8.71 5.16
N ASP A 41 10.03 -9.34 5.26
CA ASP A 41 10.14 -10.77 5.53
C ASP A 41 9.49 -11.12 6.88
N GLU A 42 9.73 -10.31 7.93
CA GLU A 42 9.14 -10.49 9.27
C GLU A 42 7.60 -10.35 9.24
N LEU A 43 7.09 -9.35 8.53
CA LEU A 43 5.63 -9.18 8.38
C LEU A 43 4.99 -10.38 7.66
N ILE A 44 5.57 -10.81 6.54
CA ILE A 44 5.05 -11.93 5.75
C ILE A 44 5.11 -13.25 6.57
N GLU A 45 6.18 -13.46 7.34
CA GLU A 45 6.29 -14.61 8.21
C GLU A 45 5.21 -14.61 9.31
N ALA A 46 5.05 -13.49 10.02
CA ALA A 46 4.05 -13.35 11.07
C ALA A 46 2.62 -13.52 10.53
N ILE A 47 2.29 -12.88 9.40
CA ILE A 47 0.96 -12.98 8.80
C ILE A 47 0.67 -14.40 8.33
N SER A 48 1.57 -15.02 7.59
CA SER A 48 1.39 -16.37 7.06
C SER A 48 1.35 -17.44 8.15
N GLY A 49 2.02 -17.19 9.28
CA GLY A 49 2.11 -18.05 10.45
C GLY A 49 0.97 -17.92 11.45
N ILE A 50 0.10 -16.91 11.32
CA ILE A 50 -0.91 -16.54 12.35
C ILE A 50 -1.85 -17.69 12.76
N ARG A 51 -2.14 -18.64 11.85
CA ARG A 51 -2.99 -19.81 12.16
C ARG A 51 -2.29 -20.85 13.04
N LYS A 52 -0.95 -20.93 12.98
CA LYS A 52 -0.16 -21.91 13.73
C LYS A 52 0.39 -21.33 15.04
N HIS A 53 0.77 -20.08 15.03
CA HIS A 53 1.44 -19.35 16.10
C HIS A 53 0.76 -18.02 16.38
N PHE A 54 -0.55 -18.06 16.67
CA PHE A 54 -1.41 -16.86 16.77
C PHE A 54 -0.83 -15.81 17.73
N LYS A 55 -0.48 -16.21 18.96
CA LYS A 55 0.02 -15.29 19.98
C LYS A 55 1.32 -14.61 19.56
N GLU A 56 2.26 -15.38 19.01
CA GLU A 56 3.57 -14.86 18.56
C GLU A 56 3.38 -13.93 17.38
N SER A 57 2.57 -14.32 16.39
CA SER A 57 2.26 -13.49 15.21
C SER A 57 1.61 -12.17 15.60
N VAL A 58 0.61 -12.20 16.48
CA VAL A 58 -0.06 -10.98 16.95
C VAL A 58 0.91 -10.07 17.70
N LEU A 59 1.74 -10.61 18.61
CA LEU A 59 2.74 -9.83 19.34
C LEU A 59 3.79 -9.21 18.41
N THR A 60 4.13 -9.87 17.32
CA THR A 60 5.05 -9.35 16.31
C THR A 60 4.41 -8.23 15.48
N LEU A 61 3.14 -8.40 15.07
CA LEU A 61 2.43 -7.46 14.21
C LEU A 61 1.92 -6.22 14.98
N LEU A 62 1.58 -6.37 16.25
CA LEU A 62 0.92 -5.34 17.05
C LEU A 62 1.68 -4.01 17.08
N PRO A 63 3.00 -3.93 17.33
CA PRO A 63 3.73 -2.66 17.34
C PRO A 63 3.74 -2.00 15.96
N TYR A 64 3.79 -2.76 14.87
CA TYR A 64 3.70 -2.22 13.50
C TYR A 64 2.32 -1.64 13.22
N LEU A 65 1.25 -2.34 13.62
CA LEU A 65 -0.13 -1.87 13.46
C LEU A 65 -0.41 -0.61 14.29
N ILE A 66 0.06 -0.56 15.54
CA ILE A 66 -0.04 0.62 16.39
C ILE A 66 0.67 1.81 15.74
N GLY A 67 1.90 1.60 15.27
CA GLY A 67 2.66 2.63 14.56
C GLY A 67 1.95 3.10 13.30
N ALA A 68 1.46 2.18 12.49
CA ALA A 68 0.73 2.50 11.26
C ALA A 68 -0.53 3.33 11.56
N ALA A 69 -1.32 2.96 12.55
CA ALA A 69 -2.52 3.68 12.93
C ALA A 69 -2.22 5.09 13.46
N ILE A 70 -1.24 5.23 14.36
CA ILE A 70 -0.85 6.52 14.94
C ILE A 70 -0.34 7.48 13.86
N PHE A 71 0.60 7.02 13.03
CA PHE A 71 1.19 7.89 12.01
C PHE A 71 0.20 8.19 10.89
N ALA A 72 -0.64 7.23 10.47
CA ALA A 72 -1.71 7.51 9.52
C ALA A 72 -2.65 8.60 10.07
N ALA A 73 -3.08 8.50 11.34
CA ALA A 73 -3.96 9.49 11.97
C ALA A 73 -3.31 10.88 12.07
N ILE A 74 -2.01 10.96 12.42
CA ILE A 74 -1.29 12.24 12.52
C ILE A 74 -1.06 12.87 11.14
N PHE A 75 -0.68 12.04 10.16
CA PHE A 75 -0.21 12.53 8.86
C PHE A 75 -1.30 12.59 7.79
N ILE A 76 -2.52 12.05 8.03
CA ILE A 76 -3.59 12.06 7.03
C ILE A 76 -3.91 13.48 6.55
N THR A 77 -4.12 14.43 7.47
CA THR A 77 -4.46 15.82 7.14
C THR A 77 -3.33 16.55 6.41
N PRO A 78 -2.07 16.57 6.88
CA PRO A 78 -1.00 17.25 6.15
C PRO A 78 -0.67 16.57 4.81
N ILE A 79 -0.81 15.25 4.70
CA ILE A 79 -0.56 14.54 3.44
C ILE A 79 -1.67 14.84 2.42
N THR A 80 -2.94 14.74 2.81
CA THR A 80 -4.06 15.05 1.91
C THR A 80 -4.00 16.51 1.46
N TRP A 81 -3.73 17.44 2.38
CA TRP A 81 -3.50 18.85 2.01
C TRP A 81 -2.33 19.00 1.02
N GLY A 82 -1.22 18.31 1.25
CA GLY A 82 -0.06 18.34 0.37
C GLY A 82 -0.37 17.76 -1.02
N VAL A 83 -1.10 16.65 -1.09
CA VAL A 83 -1.52 16.03 -2.36
C VAL A 83 -2.48 16.93 -3.13
N ASP A 84 -3.40 17.61 -2.42
CA ASP A 84 -4.41 18.46 -3.06
C ASP A 84 -3.83 19.81 -3.54
N LYS A 85 -2.91 20.41 -2.77
CA LYS A 85 -2.37 21.74 -3.06
C LYS A 85 -1.03 21.72 -3.80
N HIS A 86 -0.19 20.74 -3.49
CA HIS A 86 1.17 20.61 -4.02
C HIS A 86 1.48 19.15 -4.37
N PRO A 87 0.72 18.54 -5.31
CA PRO A 87 0.82 17.11 -5.60
C PRO A 87 2.23 16.70 -6.03
N PHE A 88 2.86 17.47 -6.91
CA PHE A 88 4.19 17.17 -7.43
C PHE A 88 5.28 17.20 -6.35
N ILE A 89 5.23 18.16 -5.43
CA ILE A 89 6.18 18.27 -4.30
C ILE A 89 6.00 17.10 -3.34
N THR A 90 4.74 16.81 -3.00
CA THR A 90 4.39 15.73 -2.06
C THR A 90 4.82 14.37 -2.58
N VAL A 91 4.52 14.08 -3.84
CA VAL A 91 4.93 12.83 -4.50
C VAL A 91 6.44 12.71 -4.59
N SER A 92 7.15 13.82 -4.83
CA SER A 92 8.62 13.85 -4.88
C SER A 92 9.26 13.52 -3.53
N LEU A 93 8.71 14.02 -2.41
CA LEU A 93 9.14 13.64 -1.06
C LEU A 93 9.08 12.12 -0.87
N PHE A 94 7.94 11.52 -1.21
CA PHE A 94 7.73 10.08 -1.03
C PHE A 94 8.58 9.24 -1.98
N THR A 95 8.75 9.69 -3.21
CA THR A 95 9.71 9.07 -4.14
C THR A 95 11.13 9.11 -3.58
N GLY A 96 11.51 10.22 -2.97
CA GLY A 96 12.78 10.34 -2.25
C GLY A 96 12.91 9.31 -1.14
N LEU A 97 11.87 9.14 -0.30
CA LEU A 97 11.86 8.11 0.75
C LEU A 97 12.04 6.70 0.18
N MET A 98 11.42 6.38 -0.96
CA MET A 98 11.59 5.09 -1.64
C MET A 98 13.03 4.92 -2.16
N LEU A 99 13.57 5.91 -2.85
CA LEU A 99 14.92 5.87 -3.41
C LEU A 99 16.00 5.75 -2.34
N GLY A 100 15.84 6.45 -1.21
CA GLY A 100 16.81 6.41 -0.09
C GLY A 100 16.89 5.05 0.60
N GLY A 101 15.83 4.26 0.58
CA GLY A 101 15.82 2.90 1.13
C GLY A 101 16.30 1.82 0.15
N LEU A 102 16.32 2.10 -1.15
CA LEU A 102 16.74 1.12 -2.16
C LEU A 102 18.16 0.53 -1.95
N PRO A 103 19.19 1.30 -1.55
CA PRO A 103 20.51 0.74 -1.32
C PRO A 103 20.54 -0.41 -0.31
N SER A 104 19.82 -0.28 0.81
CA SER A 104 19.72 -1.35 1.82
C SER A 104 19.00 -2.57 1.24
N PHE A 105 17.88 -2.38 0.54
CA PHE A 105 17.18 -3.45 -0.16
C PHE A 105 18.06 -4.15 -1.20
N CYS A 106 18.79 -3.40 -2.03
CA CYS A 106 19.67 -3.94 -3.06
C CYS A 106 20.87 -4.71 -2.49
N ASN A 107 21.31 -4.46 -1.25
CA ASN A 107 22.37 -5.23 -0.61
C ASN A 107 22.04 -6.73 -0.53
N THR A 108 20.76 -7.11 -0.42
CA THR A 108 20.30 -8.51 -0.39
C THR A 108 20.58 -9.24 -1.71
N ILE A 109 20.57 -8.53 -2.83
CA ILE A 109 20.73 -9.08 -4.19
C ILE A 109 22.06 -8.73 -4.84
N LYS A 110 22.92 -7.97 -4.14
CA LYS A 110 24.22 -7.53 -4.65
C LYS A 110 25.09 -8.72 -5.06
N GLY A 111 25.65 -8.66 -6.27
CA GLY A 111 26.48 -9.71 -6.83
C GLY A 111 25.75 -10.97 -7.31
N LYS A 112 24.39 -10.99 -7.23
CA LYS A 112 23.58 -12.14 -7.60
C LYS A 112 22.82 -11.95 -8.92
N ALA A 113 23.30 -11.04 -9.78
CA ALA A 113 22.73 -10.81 -11.10
C ALA A 113 22.96 -12.05 -12.00
N SER A 114 21.87 -12.60 -12.53
CA SER A 114 21.87 -13.67 -13.51
C SER A 114 20.80 -13.39 -14.58
N LYS A 115 20.85 -14.06 -15.72
CA LYS A 115 19.82 -13.89 -16.77
C LYS A 115 18.41 -14.11 -16.21
N THR A 116 18.20 -15.14 -15.38
CA THR A 116 16.92 -15.45 -14.76
C THR A 116 16.46 -14.35 -13.80
N ASN A 117 17.39 -13.81 -13.00
CA ASN A 117 17.08 -12.77 -12.02
C ASN A 117 16.74 -11.44 -12.72
N ILE A 118 17.48 -11.09 -13.78
CA ILE A 118 17.17 -9.91 -14.61
C ILE A 118 15.80 -10.09 -15.31
N LEU A 119 15.50 -11.27 -15.80
CA LEU A 119 14.18 -11.57 -16.38
C LEU A 119 13.07 -11.38 -15.34
N ALA A 120 13.28 -11.85 -14.12
CA ALA A 120 12.31 -11.64 -13.02
C ALA A 120 12.09 -10.15 -12.71
N LEU A 121 13.14 -9.33 -12.71
CA LEU A 121 13.04 -7.88 -12.58
C LEU A 121 12.21 -7.26 -13.70
N LEU A 122 12.50 -7.63 -14.96
CA LEU A 122 11.75 -7.12 -16.11
C LEU A 122 10.28 -7.54 -16.08
N LEU A 123 10.00 -8.81 -15.75
CA LEU A 123 8.62 -9.29 -15.61
C LEU A 123 7.88 -8.57 -14.48
N GLY A 124 8.55 -8.31 -13.35
CA GLY A 124 7.99 -7.50 -12.27
C GLY A 124 7.66 -6.09 -12.71
N ALA A 125 8.58 -5.44 -13.43
CA ALA A 125 8.34 -4.09 -13.96
C ALA A 125 7.18 -4.07 -14.99
N ILE A 126 7.15 -5.03 -15.91
CA ILE A 126 6.08 -5.17 -16.91
C ILE A 126 4.73 -5.38 -16.23
N ALA A 127 4.66 -6.19 -15.18
CA ALA A 127 3.41 -6.42 -14.45
C ALA A 127 2.82 -5.12 -13.88
N VAL A 128 3.66 -4.23 -13.31
CA VAL A 128 3.23 -2.94 -12.79
C VAL A 128 2.83 -1.99 -13.93
N VAL A 129 3.63 -1.92 -14.99
CA VAL A 129 3.32 -1.07 -16.16
C VAL A 129 2.00 -1.49 -16.81
N ALA A 130 1.73 -2.80 -16.92
CA ALA A 130 0.47 -3.33 -17.42
C ALA A 130 -0.75 -2.93 -16.55
N ILE A 131 -0.52 -2.65 -15.27
CA ILE A 131 -1.54 -2.12 -14.36
C ILE A 131 -1.67 -0.59 -14.52
N ILE A 132 -0.57 0.14 -14.67
CA ILE A 132 -0.56 1.60 -14.73
C ILE A 132 -1.19 2.12 -16.04
N ILE A 133 -0.83 1.56 -17.20
CA ILE A 133 -1.30 2.06 -18.50
C ILE A 133 -2.83 2.13 -18.60
N PRO A 134 -3.59 1.07 -18.29
CA PRO A 134 -5.05 1.14 -18.30
C PRO A 134 -5.60 2.15 -17.28
N SER A 135 -4.97 2.31 -16.10
CA SER A 135 -5.45 3.26 -15.08
C SER A 135 -5.40 4.71 -15.55
N LEU A 136 -4.40 5.07 -16.35
CA LEU A 136 -4.26 6.41 -16.93
C LEU A 136 -5.31 6.68 -18.03
N SER A 137 -5.76 5.64 -18.71
CA SER A 137 -6.71 5.75 -19.83
C SER A 137 -8.17 5.64 -19.38
N SER A 138 -8.44 4.95 -18.28
CA SER A 138 -9.81 4.54 -17.91
C SER A 138 -10.63 5.64 -17.24
N GLY A 139 -10.05 6.77 -16.84
CA GLY A 139 -10.79 7.90 -16.25
C GLY A 139 -11.77 7.55 -15.10
N GLY A 140 -11.71 6.32 -14.56
CA GLY A 140 -12.62 5.83 -13.53
C GLY A 140 -14.05 5.79 -14.02
N ALA A 141 -14.35 5.05 -15.10
CA ALA A 141 -15.73 4.90 -15.58
C ALA A 141 -16.64 4.48 -14.42
N TYR A 142 -17.46 5.42 -13.96
CA TYR A 142 -18.42 5.17 -12.88
C TYR A 142 -19.57 4.34 -13.43
N ASN A 143 -19.77 3.15 -12.92
CA ASN A 143 -20.87 2.28 -13.29
C ASN A 143 -21.62 1.83 -12.02
N GLU A 144 -22.70 2.54 -11.67
CA GLU A 144 -23.54 2.24 -10.52
C GLU A 144 -24.11 0.80 -10.55
N SER A 145 -24.32 0.25 -11.76
CA SER A 145 -24.85 -1.10 -11.91
C SER A 145 -23.96 -2.20 -11.35
N LEU A 146 -22.67 -1.92 -11.11
CA LEU A 146 -21.73 -2.88 -10.53
C LEU A 146 -22.01 -3.21 -9.05
N MET A 147 -22.79 -2.37 -8.36
CA MET A 147 -23.14 -2.57 -6.94
C MET A 147 -24.60 -2.95 -6.74
N THR A 148 -25.33 -3.28 -7.82
CA THR A 148 -26.69 -3.81 -7.66
C THR A 148 -26.64 -5.20 -7.05
N PRO A 149 -27.36 -5.44 -5.93
CA PRO A 149 -27.31 -6.72 -5.21
C PRO A 149 -27.85 -7.86 -6.04
N SER A 150 -26.98 -8.82 -6.37
CA SER A 150 -27.30 -10.06 -7.04
C SER A 150 -26.29 -11.12 -6.64
N TRP A 151 -26.62 -12.39 -6.76
CA TRP A 151 -25.70 -13.46 -6.34
C TRP A 151 -24.30 -13.36 -7.00
N TYR A 152 -24.27 -12.95 -8.27
CA TYR A 152 -23.00 -12.77 -8.98
C TYR A 152 -22.23 -11.53 -8.54
N THR A 153 -22.89 -10.43 -8.12
CA THR A 153 -22.25 -9.24 -7.57
C THR A 153 -21.48 -9.58 -6.28
N TYR A 154 -22.08 -10.36 -5.39
CA TYR A 154 -21.40 -10.83 -4.17
C TYR A 154 -20.15 -11.65 -4.50
N LEU A 155 -20.25 -12.56 -5.48
CA LEU A 155 -19.10 -13.36 -5.92
C LEU A 155 -18.02 -12.49 -6.57
N ILE A 156 -18.40 -11.56 -7.43
CA ILE A 156 -17.46 -10.62 -8.07
C ILE A 156 -16.76 -9.78 -7.00
N LEU A 157 -17.47 -9.20 -6.05
CA LEU A 157 -16.88 -8.40 -4.97
C LEU A 157 -15.94 -9.22 -4.10
N PHE A 158 -16.26 -10.47 -3.81
CA PHE A 158 -15.34 -11.39 -3.14
C PHE A 158 -14.04 -11.58 -3.92
N LEU A 159 -14.12 -11.82 -5.23
CA LEU A 159 -12.93 -11.98 -6.09
C LEU A 159 -12.15 -10.66 -6.23
N ILE A 160 -12.83 -9.54 -6.35
CA ILE A 160 -12.23 -8.20 -6.36
C ILE A 160 -11.53 -7.91 -5.04
N GLY A 161 -12.10 -8.34 -3.91
CA GLY A 161 -11.45 -8.25 -2.60
C GLY A 161 -10.15 -9.05 -2.55
N ILE A 162 -10.15 -10.28 -3.09
CA ILE A 162 -8.94 -11.10 -3.20
C ILE A 162 -7.88 -10.38 -4.05
N LEU A 163 -8.25 -9.84 -5.21
CA LEU A 163 -7.33 -9.11 -6.09
C LEU A 163 -6.82 -7.82 -5.43
N GLY A 164 -7.69 -7.05 -4.78
CA GLY A 164 -7.31 -5.85 -4.05
C GLY A 164 -6.30 -6.14 -2.92
N SER A 165 -6.42 -7.29 -2.27
CA SER A 165 -5.49 -7.70 -1.20
C SER A 165 -4.08 -8.01 -1.70
N CYS A 166 -3.87 -8.30 -3.01
CA CYS A 166 -2.54 -8.44 -3.60
C CYS A 166 -1.68 -7.22 -3.30
N ALA A 167 -2.28 -6.05 -3.39
CA ALA A 167 -1.59 -4.79 -3.17
C ALA A 167 -1.18 -4.53 -1.71
N LEU A 168 -1.84 -5.19 -0.75
CA LEU A 168 -1.45 -5.11 0.66
C LEU A 168 -0.18 -5.93 0.94
N VAL A 169 0.04 -6.97 0.15
CA VAL A 169 1.11 -7.95 0.36
C VAL A 169 2.24 -7.78 -0.65
N VAL A 170 1.91 -7.59 -1.93
CA VAL A 170 2.92 -7.47 -3.00
C VAL A 170 3.45 -6.05 -3.09
N PRO A 171 4.77 -5.83 -2.88
CA PRO A 171 5.35 -4.50 -2.99
C PRO A 171 5.21 -3.92 -4.40
N GLY A 172 5.01 -2.62 -4.51
CA GLY A 172 4.94 -1.92 -5.80
C GLY A 172 3.59 -1.95 -6.49
N ILE A 173 2.60 -2.63 -5.93
CA ILE A 173 1.23 -2.67 -6.46
C ILE A 173 0.31 -1.88 -5.51
N SER A 174 -0.47 -0.94 -6.05
CA SER A 174 -1.46 -0.17 -5.30
C SER A 174 -2.85 -0.80 -5.45
N GLY A 175 -3.53 -1.08 -4.31
CA GLY A 175 -4.88 -1.66 -4.30
C GLY A 175 -5.93 -0.75 -4.89
N SER A 176 -5.85 0.54 -4.60
CA SER A 176 -6.74 1.55 -5.18
C SER A 176 -6.61 1.59 -6.70
N MET A 177 -5.40 1.43 -7.23
CA MET A 177 -5.15 1.40 -8.66
C MET A 177 -5.76 0.15 -9.32
N ILE A 178 -5.63 -1.04 -8.71
CA ILE A 178 -6.30 -2.26 -9.19
C ILE A 178 -7.81 -2.06 -9.24
N LEU A 179 -8.40 -1.55 -8.15
CA LEU A 179 -9.84 -1.32 -8.07
C LEU A 179 -10.30 -0.27 -9.10
N LEU A 180 -9.49 0.76 -9.34
CA LEU A 180 -9.77 1.82 -10.32
C LEU A 180 -9.85 1.25 -11.75
N ILE A 181 -8.84 0.43 -12.13
CA ILE A 181 -8.78 -0.22 -13.45
C ILE A 181 -9.97 -1.14 -13.68
N LEU A 182 -10.37 -1.86 -12.64
CA LEU A 182 -11.50 -2.77 -12.70
C LEU A 182 -12.86 -2.04 -12.61
N GLY A 183 -12.85 -0.71 -12.43
CA GLY A 183 -14.06 0.13 -12.32
C GLY A 183 -14.79 0.02 -10.97
N PHE A 184 -14.20 -0.65 -9.98
CA PHE A 184 -14.82 -0.89 -8.67
C PHE A 184 -14.43 0.11 -7.59
N TYR A 185 -13.43 0.98 -7.81
CA TYR A 185 -12.95 1.90 -6.78
C TYR A 185 -14.05 2.85 -6.31
N ASN A 186 -14.62 3.64 -7.23
CA ASN A 186 -15.66 4.61 -6.89
C ASN A 186 -16.93 3.93 -6.36
N PRO A 187 -17.49 2.88 -7.01
CA PRO A 187 -18.66 2.18 -6.48
C PRO A 187 -18.47 1.63 -5.07
N ILE A 188 -17.30 1.04 -4.74
CA ILE A 188 -17.01 0.55 -3.39
C ILE A 188 -16.91 1.72 -2.41
N MET A 189 -16.20 2.80 -2.77
CA MET A 189 -16.06 3.98 -1.90
C MET A 189 -17.39 4.65 -1.60
N ASP A 190 -18.26 4.77 -2.60
CA ASP A 190 -19.59 5.36 -2.40
C ASP A 190 -20.48 4.45 -1.55
N THR A 191 -20.37 3.12 -1.72
CA THR A 191 -21.08 2.18 -0.85
C THR A 191 -20.59 2.26 0.60
N ILE A 192 -19.26 2.40 0.83
CA ILE A 192 -18.71 2.59 2.18
C ILE A 192 -19.23 3.88 2.80
N LYS A 193 -19.20 4.99 2.06
CA LYS A 193 -19.68 6.29 2.54
C LYS A 193 -21.17 6.20 2.88
N GLY A 194 -21.99 5.66 1.97
CA GLY A 194 -23.44 5.50 2.18
C GLY A 194 -23.76 4.62 3.39
N PHE A 195 -23.03 3.52 3.57
CA PHE A 195 -23.17 2.66 4.76
C PHE A 195 -22.83 3.41 6.05
N LEU A 196 -21.71 4.14 6.08
CA LEU A 196 -21.30 4.92 7.26
C LEU A 196 -22.30 6.02 7.60
N HIS A 197 -22.82 6.71 6.59
CA HIS A 197 -23.88 7.70 6.78
C HIS A 197 -25.16 7.08 7.37
N SER A 198 -25.56 5.89 6.88
CA SER A 198 -26.75 5.18 7.37
C SER A 198 -26.65 4.76 8.84
N ILE A 199 -25.42 4.61 9.39
CA ILE A 199 -25.19 4.34 10.83
C ILE A 199 -24.84 5.60 11.63
N GLY A 200 -25.10 6.80 11.07
CA GLY A 200 -24.89 8.09 11.74
C GLY A 200 -23.46 8.62 11.76
N ILE A 201 -22.54 8.06 10.96
CA ILE A 201 -21.17 8.53 10.85
C ILE A 201 -21.03 9.38 9.57
N SER A 202 -20.91 10.72 9.74
CA SER A 202 -20.64 11.62 8.62
C SER A 202 -19.13 11.76 8.40
N ILE A 203 -18.63 11.37 7.22
CA ILE A 203 -17.24 11.53 6.82
C ILE A 203 -17.18 12.48 5.62
N GLY A 204 -16.77 13.74 5.86
CA GLY A 204 -16.53 14.76 4.84
C GLY A 204 -17.80 15.33 4.19
N ASP A 205 -17.60 16.32 3.30
CA ASP A 205 -18.69 16.90 2.51
C ASP A 205 -19.24 15.87 1.51
N PHE A 206 -20.43 15.39 1.79
CA PHE A 206 -21.21 14.52 0.92
C PHE A 206 -21.87 15.36 -0.18
N SER A 207 -21.11 16.02 -1.00
CA SER A 207 -21.69 16.77 -2.12
C SER A 207 -21.72 15.90 -3.38
N THR A 208 -22.90 15.73 -3.91
CA THR A 208 -23.28 15.66 -5.32
C THR A 208 -23.50 14.32 -6.02
N ALA A 209 -23.08 13.17 -5.53
CA ALA A 209 -23.30 11.91 -6.27
C ALA A 209 -24.32 10.96 -5.62
N PHE A 210 -24.75 11.22 -4.39
CA PHE A 210 -25.68 10.33 -3.67
C PHE A 210 -27.04 10.99 -3.48
N ASN A 211 -28.09 10.32 -3.90
CA ASN A 211 -29.47 10.76 -3.63
C ASN A 211 -29.83 10.44 -2.17
N PRO A 212 -30.01 11.45 -1.28
CA PRO A 212 -30.29 11.21 0.14
C PRO A 212 -31.50 10.34 0.42
N SER A 213 -32.49 10.32 -0.50
CA SER A 213 -33.72 9.53 -0.36
C SER A 213 -33.48 8.01 -0.42
N ILE A 214 -32.31 7.56 -0.87
CA ILE A 214 -31.94 6.15 -0.92
C ILE A 214 -31.42 5.68 0.46
N LEU A 215 -30.89 6.60 1.28
CA LEU A 215 -30.22 6.31 2.55
C LEU A 215 -31.17 6.09 3.73
N GLU A 216 -32.43 6.54 3.61
CA GLU A 216 -33.45 6.41 4.68
C GLU A 216 -34.08 5.01 4.77
N ASN A 217 -33.66 4.06 3.92
CA ASN A 217 -34.26 2.74 3.86
C ASN A 217 -33.36 1.70 4.55
N ASP A 218 -33.88 1.03 5.60
CA ASP A 218 -33.23 -0.11 6.27
C ASP A 218 -32.77 -1.19 5.28
N TYR A 219 -33.45 -1.31 4.15
CA TYR A 219 -33.10 -2.21 3.07
C TYR A 219 -31.76 -1.86 2.42
N TYR A 220 -31.43 -0.57 2.25
CA TYR A 220 -30.14 -0.11 1.72
C TYR A 220 -28.98 -0.43 2.68
N LEU A 221 -29.20 -0.20 3.98
CA LEU A 221 -28.23 -0.52 5.02
C LEU A 221 -27.84 -2.01 4.97
N PHE A 222 -28.84 -2.89 4.90
CA PHE A 222 -28.60 -4.34 4.88
C PHE A 222 -27.91 -4.82 3.61
N GLN A 223 -28.27 -4.27 2.45
CA GLN A 223 -27.64 -4.57 1.17
C GLN A 223 -26.21 -4.09 1.11
N SER A 224 -25.94 -2.84 1.50
CA SER A 224 -24.60 -2.26 1.55
C SER A 224 -23.68 -3.05 2.47
N PHE A 225 -24.19 -3.44 3.65
CA PHE A 225 -23.45 -4.30 4.57
C PHE A 225 -23.08 -5.64 3.92
N GLY A 226 -24.02 -6.30 3.24
CA GLY A 226 -23.77 -7.58 2.57
C GLY A 226 -22.69 -7.49 1.48
N LEU A 227 -22.75 -6.45 0.63
CA LEU A 227 -21.78 -6.20 -0.42
C LEU A 227 -20.39 -5.93 0.16
N LEU A 228 -20.29 -5.03 1.15
CA LEU A 228 -19.04 -4.70 1.82
C LEU A 228 -18.46 -5.88 2.62
N ALA A 229 -19.32 -6.69 3.24
CA ALA A 229 -18.89 -7.91 3.94
C ALA A 229 -18.25 -8.93 2.98
N CYS A 230 -18.86 -9.17 1.81
CA CYS A 230 -18.27 -10.06 0.81
C CYS A 230 -16.94 -9.54 0.29
N PHE A 231 -16.83 -8.24 0.00
CA PHE A 231 -15.58 -7.60 -0.38
C PHE A 231 -14.53 -7.73 0.72
N GLY A 232 -14.89 -7.42 1.98
CA GLY A 232 -14.00 -7.52 3.14
C GLY A 232 -13.52 -8.95 3.41
N ILE A 233 -14.43 -9.95 3.31
CA ILE A 233 -14.06 -11.38 3.41
C ILE A 233 -13.09 -11.75 2.28
N GLY A 234 -13.32 -11.27 1.06
CA GLY A 234 -12.40 -11.43 -0.06
C GLY A 234 -11.01 -10.88 0.23
N ILE A 235 -10.92 -9.66 0.78
CA ILE A 235 -9.65 -9.06 1.21
C ILE A 235 -8.95 -9.95 2.25
N ILE A 236 -9.66 -10.42 3.28
CA ILE A 236 -9.08 -11.25 4.34
C ILE A 236 -8.57 -12.57 3.77
N VAL A 237 -9.37 -13.27 2.96
CA VAL A 237 -8.98 -14.53 2.33
C VAL A 237 -7.78 -14.33 1.41
N GLY A 238 -7.83 -13.34 0.54
CA GLY A 238 -6.76 -13.01 -0.38
C GLY A 238 -5.46 -12.64 0.33
N PHE A 239 -5.55 -11.82 1.38
CA PHE A 239 -4.41 -11.43 2.21
C PHE A 239 -3.66 -12.67 2.77
N PHE A 240 -4.38 -13.67 3.30
CA PHE A 240 -3.75 -14.89 3.80
C PHE A 240 -3.21 -15.79 2.70
N VAL A 241 -3.94 -15.92 1.59
CA VAL A 241 -3.49 -16.74 0.45
C VAL A 241 -2.21 -16.17 -0.14
N ILE A 242 -2.20 -14.87 -0.42
CA ILE A 242 -1.07 -14.19 -1.05
C ILE A 242 0.14 -14.12 -0.11
N SER A 243 -0.08 -13.89 1.20
CA SER A 243 0.99 -13.94 2.18
C SER A 243 1.67 -15.31 2.25
N LYS A 244 0.90 -16.41 2.10
CA LYS A 244 1.49 -17.75 2.01
C LYS A 244 2.29 -17.97 0.73
N ILE A 245 1.78 -17.49 -0.41
CA ILE A 245 2.50 -17.53 -1.69
C ILE A 245 3.80 -16.74 -1.56
N MET A 246 3.75 -15.53 -1.02
CA MET A 246 4.94 -14.69 -0.82
C MET A 246 5.93 -15.33 0.16
N LYS A 247 5.47 -15.94 1.26
CA LYS A 247 6.34 -16.70 2.15
C LYS A 247 7.03 -17.85 1.42
N TYR A 248 6.31 -18.64 0.63
CA TYR A 248 6.88 -19.71 -0.17
C TYR A 248 7.97 -19.19 -1.13
N LEU A 249 7.69 -18.10 -1.84
CA LEU A 249 8.62 -17.46 -2.77
C LEU A 249 9.87 -16.94 -2.06
N LEU A 250 9.72 -16.26 -0.92
CA LEU A 250 10.82 -15.73 -0.14
C LEU A 250 11.67 -16.83 0.51
N THR A 251 11.08 -17.97 0.85
CA THR A 251 11.80 -19.10 1.44
C THR A 251 12.58 -19.90 0.40
N ASN A 252 11.93 -20.24 -0.74
CA ASN A 252 12.48 -21.14 -1.72
C ASN A 252 13.19 -20.44 -2.89
N HIS A 253 12.78 -19.21 -3.21
CA HIS A 253 13.25 -18.46 -4.39
C HIS A 253 13.61 -17.00 -4.02
N LYS A 254 14.23 -16.80 -2.86
CA LYS A 254 14.45 -15.46 -2.27
C LYS A 254 15.05 -14.46 -3.27
N ILE A 255 16.12 -14.82 -3.95
CA ILE A 255 16.85 -13.90 -4.85
C ILE A 255 15.99 -13.48 -6.05
N ILE A 256 15.34 -14.46 -6.71
CA ILE A 256 14.46 -14.21 -7.87
C ILE A 256 13.30 -13.29 -7.42
N THR A 257 12.71 -13.57 -6.27
CA THR A 257 11.61 -12.79 -5.70
C THR A 257 12.03 -11.35 -5.41
N TYR A 258 13.22 -11.14 -4.82
CA TYR A 258 13.74 -9.80 -4.57
C TYR A 258 14.03 -9.02 -5.86
N PHE A 259 14.50 -9.68 -6.93
CA PHE A 259 14.63 -9.03 -8.24
C PHE A 259 13.27 -8.64 -8.83
N ALA A 260 12.25 -9.50 -8.72
CA ALA A 260 10.89 -9.17 -9.16
C ALA A 260 10.31 -7.99 -8.36
N ILE A 261 10.48 -7.98 -7.03
CA ILE A 261 10.08 -6.86 -6.15
C ILE A 261 10.81 -5.56 -6.54
N LEU A 262 12.10 -5.63 -6.84
CA LEU A 262 12.84 -4.46 -7.32
C LEU A 262 12.24 -3.92 -8.63
N GLY A 263 11.88 -4.80 -9.55
CA GLY A 263 11.16 -4.43 -10.78
C GLY A 263 9.83 -3.72 -10.48
N PHE A 264 9.04 -4.26 -9.55
CA PHE A 264 7.80 -3.61 -9.09
C PHE A 264 8.05 -2.21 -8.53
N ILE A 265 9.03 -2.05 -7.64
CA ILE A 265 9.36 -0.77 -7.01
C ILE A 265 9.79 0.26 -8.05
N LEU A 266 10.71 -0.10 -8.95
CA LEU A 266 11.21 0.83 -9.98
C LEU A 266 10.10 1.25 -10.95
N ALA A 267 9.26 0.32 -11.39
CA ALA A 267 8.13 0.63 -12.26
C ALA A 267 7.07 1.49 -11.57
N SER A 268 6.80 1.26 -10.27
CA SER A 268 5.83 2.08 -9.52
C SER A 268 6.33 3.50 -9.30
N ILE A 269 7.64 3.72 -9.08
CA ILE A 269 8.23 5.06 -9.01
C ILE A 269 7.97 5.82 -10.33
N ILE A 270 8.22 5.19 -11.47
CA ILE A 270 7.96 5.80 -12.78
C ILE A 270 6.46 6.05 -12.97
N GLY A 271 5.63 5.07 -12.60
CA GLY A 271 4.18 5.14 -12.75
C GLY A 271 3.51 6.24 -11.93
N ILE A 272 4.04 6.56 -10.76
CA ILE A 272 3.54 7.67 -9.95
C ILE A 272 3.65 8.99 -10.72
N TYR A 273 4.79 9.23 -11.40
CA TYR A 273 4.98 10.42 -12.22
C TYR A 273 4.25 10.39 -13.58
N ALA A 274 3.62 9.29 -13.94
CA ALA A 274 2.82 9.23 -15.16
C ALA A 274 1.44 9.90 -15.03
N ASN A 275 1.01 10.29 -13.82
CA ASN A 275 -0.28 10.92 -13.59
C ASN A 275 -0.28 12.39 -14.05
N PRO A 276 -1.09 12.77 -15.10
CA PRO A 276 -1.10 14.11 -15.65
C PRO A 276 -1.50 15.20 -14.64
N THR A 277 -2.36 14.89 -13.68
CA THR A 277 -2.87 15.85 -12.69
C THR A 277 -1.78 16.49 -11.85
N TYR A 278 -0.62 15.86 -11.73
CA TYR A 278 0.50 16.42 -10.97
C TYR A 278 1.20 17.58 -11.68
N TYR A 279 0.90 17.82 -12.97
CA TYR A 279 1.55 18.81 -13.81
C TYR A 279 0.65 20.01 -14.17
N GLU A 280 -0.63 19.97 -13.85
CA GLU A 280 -1.63 20.98 -14.30
C GLU A 280 -1.34 22.40 -13.79
N SER A 281 -0.63 22.55 -12.66
CA SER A 281 -0.35 23.86 -12.05
C SER A 281 1.12 24.09 -11.71
N LEU A 282 2.04 23.35 -12.35
CA LEU A 282 3.48 23.43 -12.04
C LEU A 282 4.08 24.79 -12.41
N ASN A 283 4.77 25.39 -11.45
CA ASN A 283 5.63 26.53 -11.66
C ASN A 283 7.11 26.18 -11.37
N HIS A 284 8.02 27.07 -11.70
CA HIS A 284 9.47 26.83 -11.47
C HIS A 284 9.83 26.62 -10.00
N ILE A 285 9.10 27.26 -9.10
CA ILE A 285 9.32 27.12 -7.64
C ILE A 285 8.91 25.70 -7.19
N ASP A 286 7.81 25.17 -7.71
CA ASP A 286 7.35 23.82 -7.37
C ASP A 286 8.37 22.76 -7.81
N ILE A 287 9.03 22.94 -8.95
CA ILE A 287 10.09 22.03 -9.43
C ILE A 287 11.29 22.07 -8.49
N ILE A 288 11.73 23.27 -8.08
CA ILE A 288 12.85 23.44 -7.15
C ILE A 288 12.51 22.80 -5.81
N LEU A 289 11.33 23.07 -5.27
CA LEU A 289 10.87 22.47 -4.01
C LEU A 289 10.74 20.95 -4.11
N ALA A 290 10.22 20.43 -5.22
CA ALA A 290 10.12 18.99 -5.46
C ALA A 290 11.50 18.31 -5.42
N ILE A 291 12.52 18.90 -6.01
CA ILE A 291 13.90 18.39 -5.97
C ILE A 291 14.43 18.43 -4.53
N ILE A 292 14.21 19.52 -3.79
CA ILE A 292 14.63 19.64 -2.39
C ILE A 292 13.96 18.56 -1.54
N PHE A 293 12.64 18.40 -1.66
CA PHE A 293 11.87 17.41 -0.89
C PHE A 293 12.23 15.97 -1.28
N LEU A 294 12.52 15.70 -2.55
CA LEU A 294 13.04 14.41 -3.01
C LEU A 294 14.38 14.10 -2.32
N VAL A 295 15.31 15.06 -2.29
CA VAL A 295 16.60 14.88 -1.62
C VAL A 295 16.43 14.69 -0.11
N VAL A 296 15.57 15.48 0.54
CA VAL A 296 15.25 15.34 1.97
C VAL A 296 14.69 13.95 2.27
N GLY A 297 13.73 13.47 1.46
CA GLY A 297 13.18 12.13 1.58
C GLY A 297 14.25 11.04 1.41
N CYS A 298 15.10 11.19 0.38
CA CYS A 298 16.16 10.23 0.09
C CYS A 298 17.19 10.14 1.23
N VAL A 299 17.66 11.27 1.70
CA VAL A 299 18.63 11.35 2.81
C VAL A 299 18.00 10.81 4.10
N GLY A 300 16.77 11.22 4.42
CA GLY A 300 16.05 10.77 5.62
C GLY A 300 15.88 9.25 5.64
N SER A 301 15.37 8.66 4.55
CA SER A 301 15.19 7.22 4.44
C SER A 301 16.51 6.44 4.46
N TYR A 302 17.56 6.94 3.80
CA TYR A 302 18.89 6.32 3.81
C TYR A 302 19.45 6.21 5.23
N PHE A 303 19.37 7.30 6.01
CA PHE A 303 19.85 7.27 7.40
C PHE A 303 19.03 6.34 8.28
N LEU A 304 17.71 6.33 8.12
CA LEU A 304 16.82 5.44 8.90
C LEU A 304 17.11 3.96 8.61
N THR A 305 17.27 3.60 7.34
CA THR A 305 17.59 2.21 6.96
C THR A 305 18.97 1.80 7.42
N LYS A 306 19.96 2.68 7.33
CA LYS A 306 21.32 2.43 7.81
C LYS A 306 21.38 2.23 9.33
N LEU A 307 20.62 3.01 10.10
CA LEU A 307 20.51 2.83 11.55
C LEU A 307 19.87 1.47 11.90
N ALA A 308 18.87 1.05 11.13
CA ALA A 308 18.23 -0.25 11.29
C ALA A 308 19.17 -1.41 10.97
N ASP A 309 19.94 -1.33 9.87
CA ASP A 309 20.89 -2.35 9.44
C ASP A 309 22.05 -2.53 10.43
N ASN A 310 22.59 -1.43 10.99
CA ASN A 310 23.68 -1.50 11.97
C ASN A 310 23.24 -2.22 13.26
N LYS A 311 22.03 -1.93 13.76
CA LYS A 311 21.48 -2.61 14.95
C LYS A 311 21.19 -4.09 14.73
N SER A 312 20.80 -4.46 13.52
CA SER A 312 20.60 -5.87 13.14
C SER A 312 21.92 -6.67 13.17
N LYS A 313 23.04 -6.03 12.87
CA LYS A 313 24.38 -6.64 12.92
C LYS A 313 24.93 -6.75 14.34
N GLU A 314 24.70 -5.73 15.19
CA GLU A 314 25.13 -5.75 16.60
C GLU A 314 24.34 -6.75 17.48
N GLY A 315 23.17 -7.19 17.04
CA GLY A 315 22.38 -8.19 17.74
C GLY A 315 22.70 -9.66 17.41
N ILE A 316 23.64 -9.89 16.48
CA ILE A 316 24.07 -11.23 16.01
C ILE A 316 25.46 -11.60 16.60
N GLU A 317 26.20 -10.65 17.16
CA GLU A 317 27.40 -10.88 17.98
C GLU A 317 27.00 -10.97 19.48
#